data_1bc662f0081d59ad4b8e2001e50ca3f2
#
_entry.id   1bc662f0081d59ad4b8e2001e50ca3f2
#
_cell.length_a   1.000
_cell.length_b   1.000
_cell.length_c   1.000
_cell.angle_alpha   90.00
_cell.angle_beta   90.00
_cell.angle_gamma   90.00
#
_symmetry.space_group_name_H-M   'P 1'
#
loop_
_entity.id
_entity.type
_entity.pdbx_description
1 polymer ?
#
loop_
_entity_poly.entity_id
_entity_poly.type
_entity_poly.pdbx_seq_one_letter_code
_entity_poly.pdbx_strand_id
1 'polypeptide(L)'
;MGKYTKEDILKKVKEDDVEFIRLQFTDIFGDLKNVAITSSQIEKALDNKIMFDGSSIEGFARIEESDMYLYPDYDTYETFPWRPQQGKVARLICDVYKPDGTPFEGDPRYVLKRALAEAKEMGYTMNVGPECEFFLFQTDENGMPTTNTYERASYFDLGPLDFGENARRDMVLTLEQMGFEIEASHHEVAPAQHEIDFKYGEALRTADNIETFKLVVKTIAKRHGLCATFMPKPKYGVCGSGMHMNMSLQKDGKNIFADENDKLGLSQEAYWFIAGIMEHMKEMTAITNPLVNSYKRLVPGYEAPIYIAWSAKNRSPLIRIPSARGAGTRVELRCPDPTANPYLAMAVCLRAGLDGIKRQLPVPPSVDTNIFNLTAEEKKARHIHSLPANLREATLAMSESDFMKEAVGSHIFERYTSAKMDEWNEYTRQVTDWEISNYLYKV
;
A
#
# COMPACT_ATOMS: atom_id res chain seq x y z
N MET A 1 4.81 25.56 -4.88
CA MET A 1 6.28 25.51 -5.01
C MET A 1 6.75 24.36 -4.14
N GLY A 2 7.72 23.56 -4.60
CA GLY A 2 8.31 22.51 -3.78
C GLY A 2 8.99 23.07 -2.53
N LYS A 3 9.21 22.21 -1.52
CA LYS A 3 9.86 22.57 -0.25
C LYS A 3 11.34 22.94 -0.45
N TYR A 4 12.01 22.28 -1.41
CA TYR A 4 13.42 22.42 -1.69
C TYR A 4 13.71 22.74 -3.16
N THR A 5 14.73 23.59 -3.39
CA THR A 5 15.35 23.85 -4.68
C THR A 5 16.58 22.94 -4.88
N LYS A 6 17.16 22.94 -6.10
CA LYS A 6 18.43 22.24 -6.37
C LYS A 6 19.54 22.72 -5.45
N GLU A 7 19.64 24.02 -5.25
CA GLU A 7 20.61 24.68 -4.39
C GLU A 7 20.45 24.25 -2.92
N ASP A 8 19.20 24.11 -2.45
CA ASP A 8 18.93 23.63 -1.11
C ASP A 8 19.41 22.19 -0.91
N ILE A 9 19.21 21.30 -1.88
CA ILE A 9 19.71 19.92 -1.81
C ILE A 9 21.23 19.88 -1.80
N LEU A 10 21.89 20.65 -2.67
CA LEU A 10 23.36 20.72 -2.70
C LEU A 10 23.93 21.22 -1.37
N LYS A 11 23.27 22.18 -0.76
CA LYS A 11 23.64 22.71 0.57
C LYS A 11 23.42 21.63 1.65
N LYS A 12 22.26 20.98 1.69
CA LYS A 12 21.94 19.93 2.66
C LYS A 12 22.91 18.76 2.59
N VAL A 13 23.28 18.28 1.40
CA VAL A 13 24.25 17.20 1.21
C VAL A 13 25.58 17.52 1.90
N LYS A 14 26.03 18.79 1.84
CA LYS A 14 27.26 19.24 2.51
C LYS A 14 27.09 19.41 4.03
N GLU A 15 26.00 20.05 4.46
CA GLU A 15 25.71 20.32 5.86
C GLU A 15 25.46 19.03 6.65
N ASP A 16 24.81 18.05 6.04
CA ASP A 16 24.49 16.75 6.63
C ASP A 16 25.66 15.75 6.56
N ASP A 17 26.83 16.12 5.98
CA ASP A 17 27.97 15.21 5.77
C ASP A 17 27.61 13.92 5.03
N VAL A 18 26.87 14.06 3.91
CA VAL A 18 26.40 12.94 3.11
C VAL A 18 27.47 12.50 2.10
N GLU A 19 27.83 11.23 2.12
CA GLU A 19 28.76 10.62 1.16
C GLU A 19 28.06 9.78 0.08
N PHE A 20 26.90 9.16 0.42
CA PHE A 20 26.13 8.32 -0.50
C PHE A 20 24.68 8.80 -0.59
N ILE A 21 24.14 8.80 -1.78
CA ILE A 21 22.73 9.11 -2.03
C ILE A 21 22.07 7.92 -2.73
N ARG A 22 20.93 7.48 -2.20
CA ARG A 22 20.08 6.46 -2.78
C ARG A 22 19.01 7.13 -3.64
N LEU A 23 19.10 6.95 -4.95
CA LEU A 23 18.03 7.33 -5.89
C LEU A 23 17.04 6.19 -5.92
N GLN A 24 15.92 6.35 -5.24
CA GLN A 24 14.93 5.30 -5.01
C GLN A 24 13.77 5.44 -6.01
N PHE A 25 13.28 4.31 -6.49
CA PHE A 25 12.06 4.22 -7.31
C PHE A 25 11.39 2.87 -7.03
N THR A 26 10.13 2.70 -7.45
CA THR A 26 9.34 1.50 -7.15
C THR A 26 8.96 0.82 -8.45
N ASP A 27 9.09 -0.51 -8.52
CA ASP A 27 8.63 -1.28 -9.67
C ASP A 27 7.10 -1.51 -9.65
N ILE A 28 6.57 -2.15 -10.70
CA ILE A 28 5.11 -2.36 -10.82
C ILE A 28 4.52 -3.26 -9.74
N PHE A 29 5.34 -4.06 -9.06
CA PHE A 29 4.91 -4.96 -7.97
C PHE A 29 4.97 -4.32 -6.59
N GLY A 30 5.51 -3.10 -6.48
CA GLY A 30 5.67 -2.41 -5.21
C GLY A 30 7.00 -2.67 -4.51
N ASP A 31 7.99 -3.21 -5.23
CA ASP A 31 9.32 -3.39 -4.69
C ASP A 31 10.16 -2.10 -4.83
N LEU A 32 10.67 -1.62 -3.70
CA LEU A 32 11.55 -0.45 -3.68
C LEU A 32 12.92 -0.81 -4.23
N LYS A 33 13.31 -0.18 -5.32
CA LYS A 33 14.61 -0.30 -5.99
C LYS A 33 15.45 0.96 -5.76
N ASN A 34 16.76 0.90 -6.01
CA ASN A 34 17.61 2.09 -5.96
C ASN A 34 18.87 1.98 -6.81
N VAL A 35 19.34 3.13 -7.27
CA VAL A 35 20.70 3.33 -7.74
C VAL A 35 21.44 4.17 -6.70
N ALA A 36 22.63 3.74 -6.28
CA ALA A 36 23.46 4.49 -5.34
C ALA A 36 24.50 5.33 -6.09
N ILE A 37 24.62 6.58 -5.70
CA ILE A 37 25.66 7.50 -6.18
C ILE A 37 26.46 8.06 -5.00
N THR A 38 27.70 8.49 -5.26
CA THR A 38 28.46 9.30 -4.30
C THR A 38 28.01 10.75 -4.35
N SER A 39 28.29 11.50 -3.28
CA SER A 39 27.96 12.94 -3.21
C SER A 39 28.58 13.76 -4.34
N SER A 40 29.72 13.32 -4.89
CA SER A 40 30.34 13.97 -6.07
C SER A 40 29.51 13.92 -7.34
N GLN A 41 28.51 13.01 -7.42
CA GLN A 41 27.61 12.87 -8.57
C GLN A 41 26.23 13.53 -8.35
N ILE A 42 26.05 14.22 -7.20
CA ILE A 42 24.72 14.78 -6.87
C ILE A 42 24.25 15.81 -7.90
N GLU A 43 25.12 16.68 -8.41
CA GLU A 43 24.74 17.67 -9.43
C GLU A 43 24.22 17.00 -10.69
N LYS A 44 24.89 15.91 -11.13
CA LYS A 44 24.45 15.10 -12.28
C LYS A 44 23.05 14.49 -12.03
N ALA A 45 22.80 14.02 -10.81
CA ALA A 45 21.50 13.48 -10.44
C ALA A 45 20.40 14.56 -10.46
N LEU A 46 20.67 15.73 -9.86
CA LEU A 46 19.72 16.83 -9.83
C LEU A 46 19.48 17.46 -11.22
N ASP A 47 20.38 17.21 -12.19
CA ASP A 47 20.20 17.55 -13.59
C ASP A 47 19.49 16.45 -14.41
N ASN A 48 18.93 15.44 -13.74
CA ASN A 48 18.20 14.32 -14.36
C ASN A 48 19.05 13.49 -15.35
N LYS A 49 20.34 13.34 -15.06
CA LYS A 49 21.31 12.68 -15.97
C LYS A 49 21.80 11.33 -15.47
N ILE A 50 21.19 10.78 -14.41
CA ILE A 50 21.50 9.44 -13.94
C ILE A 50 20.63 8.43 -14.69
N MET A 51 21.31 7.59 -15.47
CA MET A 51 20.72 6.54 -16.27
C MET A 51 20.86 5.18 -15.57
N PHE A 52 19.91 4.29 -15.79
CA PHE A 52 19.96 2.90 -15.38
C PHE A 52 19.33 1.98 -16.43
N ASP A 53 19.68 0.71 -16.40
CA ASP A 53 19.08 -0.32 -17.25
C ASP A 53 17.76 -0.82 -16.65
N GLY A 54 16.64 -0.45 -17.27
CA GLY A 54 15.31 -0.88 -16.88
C GLY A 54 14.94 -2.28 -17.36
N SER A 55 15.69 -2.89 -18.30
CA SER A 55 15.34 -4.20 -18.88
C SER A 55 15.50 -5.36 -17.91
N SER A 56 16.34 -5.20 -16.88
CA SER A 56 16.55 -6.18 -15.82
C SER A 56 15.51 -6.10 -14.70
N ILE A 57 14.55 -5.19 -14.79
CA ILE A 57 13.46 -5.03 -13.82
C ILE A 57 12.19 -5.63 -14.42
N GLU A 58 11.64 -6.64 -13.76
CA GLU A 58 10.44 -7.33 -14.22
C GLU A 58 9.27 -6.34 -14.43
N GLY A 59 8.62 -6.45 -15.58
CA GLY A 59 7.51 -5.59 -15.94
C GLY A 59 7.87 -4.15 -16.37
N PHE A 60 9.17 -3.77 -16.36
CA PHE A 60 9.60 -2.45 -16.79
C PHE A 60 9.79 -2.37 -18.31
N ALA A 61 11.02 -2.29 -18.79
CA ALA A 61 11.33 -2.05 -20.18
C ALA A 61 11.67 -3.34 -20.96
N ARG A 62 11.69 -3.25 -22.29
CA ARG A 62 12.28 -4.27 -23.14
C ARG A 62 13.79 -4.03 -23.29
N ILE A 63 14.53 -5.05 -23.71
CA ILE A 63 15.98 -4.97 -23.92
C ILE A 63 16.33 -3.84 -24.92
N GLU A 64 15.50 -3.64 -25.93
CA GLU A 64 15.69 -2.63 -26.98
C GLU A 64 15.42 -1.19 -26.51
N GLU A 65 14.75 -1.04 -25.35
CA GLU A 65 14.36 0.26 -24.75
C GLU A 65 14.84 0.34 -23.31
N SER A 66 16.01 -0.23 -23.00
CA SER A 66 16.49 -0.45 -21.63
C SER A 66 16.91 0.82 -20.89
N ASP A 67 17.39 1.83 -21.62
CA ASP A 67 17.91 3.05 -21.01
C ASP A 67 16.79 3.89 -20.39
N MET A 68 16.83 4.05 -19.06
CA MET A 68 15.89 4.86 -18.29
C MET A 68 16.62 5.89 -17.45
N TYR A 69 15.95 6.99 -17.13
CA TYR A 69 16.50 8.10 -16.35
C TYR A 69 15.74 8.28 -15.04
N LEU A 70 16.46 8.62 -13.98
CA LEU A 70 15.91 8.94 -12.67
C LEU A 70 15.81 10.45 -12.49
N TYR A 71 14.59 10.93 -12.23
CA TYR A 71 14.26 12.33 -11.99
C TYR A 71 13.94 12.53 -10.52
N PRO A 72 14.89 13.01 -9.69
CA PRO A 72 14.69 13.13 -8.26
C PRO A 72 13.62 14.16 -7.89
N ASP A 73 12.70 13.76 -7.01
CA ASP A 73 11.79 14.67 -6.33
C ASP A 73 12.51 15.25 -5.10
N TYR A 74 12.89 16.52 -5.15
CA TYR A 74 13.71 17.20 -4.13
C TYR A 74 13.04 17.22 -2.76
N ASP A 75 11.70 17.29 -2.71
CA ASP A 75 10.93 17.29 -1.47
C ASP A 75 10.99 15.97 -0.70
N THR A 76 11.58 14.94 -1.33
CA THR A 76 11.76 13.63 -0.73
C THR A 76 13.15 13.41 -0.12
N TYR A 77 14.05 14.41 -0.18
CA TYR A 77 15.38 14.30 0.45
C TYR A 77 15.26 13.98 1.93
N GLU A 78 15.92 12.90 2.34
CA GLU A 78 15.97 12.47 3.74
C GLU A 78 17.27 11.70 4.03
N THR A 79 17.83 11.86 5.23
CA THR A 79 18.99 11.07 5.69
C THR A 79 18.51 9.83 6.45
N PHE A 80 19.29 8.73 6.37
CA PHE A 80 18.96 7.49 7.07
C PHE A 80 19.54 7.48 8.49
N PRO A 81 18.74 7.57 9.57
CA PRO A 81 19.22 7.64 10.95
C PRO A 81 20.02 6.40 11.40
N TRP A 82 19.78 5.25 10.77
CA TRP A 82 20.48 4.00 11.08
C TRP A 82 21.84 3.84 10.40
N ARG A 83 22.30 4.83 9.65
CA ARG A 83 23.62 4.83 9.01
C ARG A 83 24.66 5.56 9.86
N PRO A 84 25.96 5.42 9.56
CA PRO A 84 27.02 6.09 10.32
C PRO A 84 26.80 7.59 10.45
N GLN A 85 27.27 8.16 11.55
CA GLN A 85 27.23 9.62 11.80
C GLN A 85 28.20 10.39 10.90
N GLN A 86 29.31 9.76 10.49
CA GLN A 86 30.23 10.27 9.47
C GLN A 86 29.98 9.55 8.15
N GLY A 87 30.01 10.28 7.04
CA GLY A 87 29.69 9.73 5.74
C GLY A 87 28.26 9.20 5.67
N LYS A 88 27.30 10.04 6.05
CA LYS A 88 25.88 9.68 6.08
C LYS A 88 25.35 9.24 4.71
N VAL A 89 24.27 8.53 4.74
CA VAL A 89 23.53 8.12 3.55
C VAL A 89 22.21 8.88 3.51
N ALA A 90 21.93 9.55 2.39
CA ALA A 90 20.65 10.15 2.10
C ALA A 90 19.89 9.39 1.01
N ARG A 91 18.63 9.70 0.84
CA ARG A 91 17.83 9.23 -0.29
C ARG A 91 17.10 10.39 -0.99
N LEU A 92 16.76 10.18 -2.25
CA LEU A 92 15.78 10.92 -3.02
C LEU A 92 14.88 9.91 -3.71
N ILE A 93 13.56 10.09 -3.65
CA ILE A 93 12.63 9.31 -4.44
C ILE A 93 12.58 9.92 -5.83
N CYS A 94 12.60 9.07 -6.86
CA CYS A 94 12.68 9.47 -8.25
C CYS A 94 11.47 9.02 -9.03
N ASP A 95 11.05 9.84 -9.97
CA ASP A 95 10.21 9.39 -11.08
C ASP A 95 11.11 8.78 -12.17
N VAL A 96 10.56 7.85 -12.94
CA VAL A 96 11.26 7.21 -14.05
C VAL A 96 10.86 7.85 -15.39
N TYR A 97 11.87 8.18 -16.20
CA TYR A 97 11.70 8.83 -17.50
C TYR A 97 12.39 8.05 -18.61
N LYS A 98 11.86 8.17 -19.82
CA LYS A 98 12.47 7.64 -21.04
C LYS A 98 13.56 8.58 -21.57
N PRO A 99 14.45 8.09 -22.49
CA PRO A 99 15.51 8.90 -23.06
C PRO A 99 15.05 10.16 -23.79
N ASP A 100 13.82 10.16 -24.30
CA ASP A 100 13.21 11.30 -24.98
C ASP A 100 12.71 12.40 -24.02
N GLY A 101 12.86 12.18 -22.70
CA GLY A 101 12.42 13.12 -21.67
C GLY A 101 10.93 13.01 -21.33
N THR A 102 10.23 12.00 -21.83
CA THR A 102 8.84 11.73 -21.43
C THR A 102 8.78 10.82 -20.21
N PRO A 103 7.77 10.98 -19.31
CA PRO A 103 7.57 10.06 -18.21
C PRO A 103 7.39 8.62 -18.71
N PHE A 104 7.97 7.67 -17.98
CA PHE A 104 7.77 6.27 -18.29
C PHE A 104 6.40 5.79 -17.81
N GLU A 105 5.61 5.24 -18.71
CA GLU A 105 4.24 4.78 -18.44
C GLU A 105 4.16 3.56 -17.51
N GLY A 106 5.28 2.86 -17.33
CA GLY A 106 5.44 1.75 -16.39
C GLY A 106 5.86 2.17 -14.98
N ASP A 107 6.03 3.46 -14.71
CA ASP A 107 6.31 3.98 -13.38
C ASP A 107 5.01 4.09 -12.54
N PRO A 108 4.84 3.29 -11.47
CA PRO A 108 3.66 3.36 -10.60
C PRO A 108 3.44 4.74 -9.98
N ARG A 109 4.54 5.43 -9.64
CA ARG A 109 4.47 6.78 -9.07
C ARG A 109 3.89 7.78 -10.08
N TYR A 110 4.23 7.64 -11.35
CA TYR A 110 3.64 8.42 -12.44
C TYR A 110 2.15 8.10 -12.64
N VAL A 111 1.73 6.83 -12.50
CA VAL A 111 0.30 6.45 -12.55
C VAL A 111 -0.50 7.19 -11.49
N LEU A 112 -0.01 7.23 -10.24
CA LEU A 112 -0.68 7.99 -9.18
C LEU A 112 -0.71 9.50 -9.50
N LYS A 113 0.38 10.06 -10.00
CA LYS A 113 0.44 11.48 -10.43
C LYS A 113 -0.63 11.80 -11.48
N ARG A 114 -0.87 10.91 -12.44
CA ARG A 114 -1.94 11.08 -13.45
C ARG A 114 -3.32 11.10 -12.81
N ALA A 115 -3.59 10.16 -11.89
CA ALA A 115 -4.87 10.11 -11.18
C ALA A 115 -5.09 11.37 -10.31
N LEU A 116 -4.03 11.85 -9.66
CA LEU A 116 -4.08 13.10 -8.87
C LEU A 116 -4.27 14.34 -9.76
N ALA A 117 -3.70 14.36 -10.96
CA ALA A 117 -3.92 15.43 -11.93
C ALA A 117 -5.39 15.48 -12.37
N GLU A 118 -6.01 14.32 -12.65
CA GLU A 118 -7.44 14.21 -12.97
C GLU A 118 -8.32 14.70 -11.80
N ALA A 119 -8.00 14.33 -10.56
CA ALA A 119 -8.70 14.85 -9.38
C ALA A 119 -8.58 16.36 -9.26
N LYS A 120 -7.39 16.90 -9.53
CA LYS A 120 -7.11 18.34 -9.49
C LYS A 120 -7.89 19.12 -10.54
N GLU A 121 -8.08 18.58 -11.74
CA GLU A 121 -8.93 19.17 -12.78
C GLU A 121 -10.39 19.29 -12.31
N MET A 122 -10.85 18.36 -11.46
CA MET A 122 -12.16 18.43 -10.79
C MET A 122 -12.17 19.33 -9.53
N GLY A 123 -11.02 19.90 -9.18
CA GLY A 123 -10.84 20.75 -8.00
C GLY A 123 -10.59 19.99 -6.70
N TYR A 124 -10.21 18.70 -6.78
CA TYR A 124 -10.02 17.85 -5.61
C TYR A 124 -8.54 17.56 -5.31
N THR A 125 -8.24 17.43 -4.02
CA THR A 125 -6.99 16.84 -3.50
C THR A 125 -7.35 15.63 -2.65
N MET A 126 -6.67 14.50 -2.89
CA MET A 126 -6.87 13.28 -2.10
C MET A 126 -5.90 13.22 -0.94
N ASN A 127 -6.43 12.97 0.26
CA ASN A 127 -5.67 12.59 1.44
C ASN A 127 -5.89 11.12 1.79
N VAL A 128 -4.82 10.48 2.27
CA VAL A 128 -4.84 9.08 2.70
C VAL A 128 -4.12 8.93 4.04
N GLY A 129 -4.75 8.22 4.98
CA GLY A 129 -4.13 7.73 6.22
C GLY A 129 -4.09 6.21 6.17
N PRO A 130 -2.92 5.60 6.02
CA PRO A 130 -2.79 4.15 5.99
C PRO A 130 -2.65 3.58 7.40
N GLU A 131 -3.23 2.41 7.63
CA GLU A 131 -2.97 1.54 8.79
C GLU A 131 -2.27 0.30 8.23
N CYS A 132 -0.97 0.14 8.49
CA CYS A 132 -0.14 -0.86 7.82
C CYS A 132 0.40 -1.88 8.83
N GLU A 133 -0.24 -3.04 8.91
CA GLU A 133 0.10 -4.12 9.82
C GLU A 133 1.28 -4.96 9.30
N PHE A 134 2.04 -5.55 10.22
CA PHE A 134 3.18 -6.41 9.93
C PHE A 134 3.44 -7.42 11.03
N PHE A 135 4.24 -8.45 10.72
CA PHE A 135 4.68 -9.44 11.70
C PHE A 135 6.18 -9.30 11.98
N LEU A 136 6.55 -9.56 13.25
CA LEU A 136 7.94 -9.66 13.72
C LEU A 136 8.22 -11.09 14.19
N PHE A 137 8.89 -11.87 13.35
CA PHE A 137 9.29 -13.23 13.67
C PHE A 137 10.76 -13.34 14.06
N GLN A 138 11.10 -14.43 14.74
CA GLN A 138 12.48 -14.77 15.01
C GLN A 138 13.18 -15.22 13.73
N THR A 139 14.48 -14.98 13.66
CA THR A 139 15.35 -15.63 12.68
C THR A 139 15.86 -16.96 13.23
N ASP A 140 16.29 -17.87 12.35
CA ASP A 140 17.00 -19.06 12.77
C ASP A 140 18.46 -18.76 13.21
N GLU A 141 19.22 -19.79 13.55
CA GLU A 141 20.62 -19.67 13.97
C GLU A 141 21.57 -19.11 12.89
N ASN A 142 21.16 -19.17 11.63
CA ASN A 142 21.87 -18.61 10.47
C ASN A 142 21.37 -17.19 10.11
N GLY A 143 20.43 -16.64 10.86
CA GLY A 143 19.80 -15.35 10.58
C GLY A 143 18.75 -15.39 9.45
N MET A 144 18.28 -16.58 9.04
CA MET A 144 17.27 -16.72 8.01
C MET A 144 15.87 -16.47 8.57
N PRO A 145 14.96 -15.93 7.76
CA PRO A 145 13.59 -15.70 8.16
C PRO A 145 12.85 -16.98 8.56
N THR A 146 12.07 -16.92 9.65
CA THR A 146 11.16 -17.98 10.06
C THR A 146 9.76 -17.40 10.33
N THR A 147 8.79 -18.28 10.63
CA THR A 147 7.48 -17.87 11.18
C THR A 147 7.37 -18.20 12.69
N ASN A 148 8.52 -18.38 13.35
CA ASN A 148 8.58 -18.72 14.77
C ASN A 148 8.38 -17.47 15.63
N THR A 149 7.55 -17.64 16.66
CA THR A 149 7.41 -16.70 17.76
C THR A 149 7.11 -17.48 19.04
N TYR A 150 7.65 -17.04 20.16
CA TYR A 150 7.34 -17.58 21.50
C TYR A 150 6.34 -16.71 22.25
N GLU A 151 5.99 -15.54 21.67
CA GLU A 151 5.03 -14.66 22.33
C GLU A 151 3.61 -15.23 22.22
N ARG A 152 2.79 -14.82 23.21
CA ARG A 152 1.36 -15.13 23.28
C ARG A 152 0.53 -13.85 23.45
N ALA A 153 1.12 -12.72 23.10
CA ALA A 153 0.45 -11.44 23.14
C ALA A 153 -0.73 -11.38 22.15
N SER A 154 -1.67 -10.53 22.45
CA SER A 154 -2.87 -10.25 21.67
C SER A 154 -3.11 -8.73 21.61
N TYR A 155 -4.26 -8.32 21.13
CA TYR A 155 -4.60 -6.92 20.87
C TYR A 155 -4.38 -6.03 22.11
N PHE A 156 -3.52 -5.00 21.93
CA PHE A 156 -3.11 -4.04 22.96
C PHE A 156 -2.32 -4.59 24.16
N ASP A 157 -1.85 -5.83 24.09
CA ASP A 157 -0.93 -6.34 25.11
C ASP A 157 0.40 -5.56 25.08
N LEU A 158 1.09 -5.59 26.22
CA LEU A 158 2.33 -4.86 26.48
C LEU A 158 3.40 -5.81 27.04
N GLY A 159 4.64 -5.32 27.19
CA GLY A 159 5.67 -6.10 27.88
C GLY A 159 5.24 -6.52 29.30
N PRO A 160 5.54 -7.76 29.74
CA PRO A 160 6.46 -8.72 29.12
C PRO A 160 5.83 -9.69 28.10
N LEU A 161 4.56 -9.54 27.71
CA LEU A 161 3.89 -10.43 26.77
C LEU A 161 4.28 -10.11 25.32
N ASP A 162 4.39 -8.83 24.99
CA ASP A 162 4.79 -8.30 23.69
C ASP A 162 6.32 -8.30 23.55
N PHE A 163 6.88 -9.26 22.83
CA PHE A 163 8.33 -9.38 22.62
C PHE A 163 8.85 -8.44 21.51
N GLY A 164 7.96 -7.88 20.71
CA GLY A 164 8.28 -6.93 19.67
C GLY A 164 8.33 -5.47 20.13
N GLU A 165 7.91 -5.16 21.36
CA GLU A 165 7.75 -3.79 21.87
C GLU A 165 8.99 -2.93 21.70
N ASN A 166 10.18 -3.43 22.04
CA ASN A 166 11.42 -2.66 21.90
C ASN A 166 11.80 -2.38 20.45
N ALA A 167 11.62 -3.35 19.56
CA ALA A 167 11.85 -3.16 18.12
C ALA A 167 10.85 -2.14 17.55
N ARG A 168 9.57 -2.27 17.90
CA ARG A 168 8.51 -1.35 17.48
C ARG A 168 8.76 0.08 17.98
N ARG A 169 9.19 0.24 19.24
CA ARG A 169 9.60 1.54 19.80
C ARG A 169 10.75 2.17 18.99
N ASP A 170 11.78 1.41 18.65
CA ASP A 170 12.92 1.93 17.88
C ASP A 170 12.53 2.24 16.43
N MET A 171 11.55 1.51 15.85
CA MET A 171 10.93 1.84 14.56
C MET A 171 10.23 3.19 14.62
N VAL A 172 9.39 3.43 15.63
CA VAL A 172 8.69 4.70 15.85
C VAL A 172 9.69 5.86 15.94
N LEU A 173 10.68 5.76 16.82
CA LEU A 173 11.67 6.83 17.00
C LEU A 173 12.50 7.08 15.72
N THR A 174 12.77 6.05 14.94
CA THR A 174 13.46 6.19 13.65
C THR A 174 12.59 6.88 12.61
N LEU A 175 11.30 6.54 12.55
CA LEU A 175 10.33 7.19 11.66
C LEU A 175 10.15 8.67 12.02
N GLU A 176 10.05 9.01 13.32
CA GLU A 176 9.97 10.41 13.77
C GLU A 176 11.22 11.21 13.36
N GLN A 177 12.42 10.62 13.46
CA GLN A 177 13.67 11.24 12.98
C GLN A 177 13.65 11.49 11.47
N MET A 178 12.85 10.73 10.71
CA MET A 178 12.64 10.91 9.27
C MET A 178 11.40 11.77 8.95
N GLY A 179 10.87 12.50 9.94
CA GLY A 179 9.81 13.47 9.76
C GLY A 179 8.39 12.89 9.70
N PHE A 180 8.21 11.63 10.11
CA PHE A 180 6.88 11.07 10.29
C PHE A 180 6.24 11.63 11.57
N GLU A 181 4.95 11.92 11.52
CA GLU A 181 4.13 12.20 12.69
C GLU A 181 3.39 10.89 13.05
N ILE A 182 3.85 10.22 14.11
CA ILE A 182 3.28 8.95 14.55
C ILE A 182 2.07 9.20 15.44
N GLU A 183 0.94 8.55 15.14
CA GLU A 183 -0.32 8.68 15.88
C GLU A 183 -0.52 7.56 16.88
N ALA A 184 -0.18 6.31 16.51
CA ALA A 184 -0.31 5.14 17.38
C ALA A 184 0.73 4.07 17.07
N SER A 185 0.97 3.19 18.04
CA SER A 185 1.82 2.01 17.91
C SER A 185 1.39 0.97 18.93
N HIS A 186 0.97 -0.20 18.48
CA HIS A 186 0.46 -1.24 19.36
C HIS A 186 0.69 -2.66 18.83
N HIS A 187 0.47 -3.64 19.72
CA HIS A 187 0.39 -5.04 19.37
C HIS A 187 -0.98 -5.34 18.75
N GLU A 188 -1.00 -6.14 17.69
CA GLU A 188 -2.22 -6.56 17.00
C GLU A 188 -2.79 -7.88 17.54
N VAL A 189 -3.89 -8.38 16.95
CA VAL A 189 -4.64 -9.54 17.42
C VAL A 189 -3.82 -10.83 17.36
N ALA A 190 -3.06 -11.05 16.30
CA ALA A 190 -2.26 -12.26 16.15
C ALA A 190 -0.93 -12.17 16.91
N PRO A 191 -0.44 -13.27 17.50
CA PRO A 191 0.91 -13.32 18.06
C PRO A 191 1.96 -12.86 17.05
N ALA A 192 2.89 -11.99 17.45
CA ALA A 192 3.92 -11.36 16.65
C ALA A 192 3.40 -10.33 15.64
N GLN A 193 2.14 -9.93 15.70
CA GLN A 193 1.56 -8.93 14.80
C GLN A 193 1.55 -7.55 15.46
N HIS A 194 1.92 -6.53 14.68
CA HIS A 194 2.10 -5.15 15.12
C HIS A 194 1.52 -4.18 14.11
N GLU A 195 1.18 -2.98 14.60
CA GLU A 195 0.75 -1.84 13.82
C GLU A 195 1.44 -0.57 14.30
N ILE A 196 1.79 0.30 13.36
CA ILE A 196 2.26 1.66 13.63
C ILE A 196 1.54 2.59 12.67
N ASP A 197 0.73 3.47 13.24
CA ASP A 197 -0.06 4.44 12.49
C ASP A 197 0.68 5.76 12.42
N PHE A 198 0.73 6.33 11.24
CA PHE A 198 1.25 7.67 11.03
C PHE A 198 0.21 8.56 10.37
N LYS A 199 0.31 9.84 10.64
CA LYS A 199 -0.65 10.85 10.21
C LYS A 199 -0.89 10.81 8.71
N TYR A 200 -2.16 10.98 8.34
CA TYR A 200 -2.59 11.13 6.95
C TYR A 200 -1.90 12.33 6.25
N GLY A 201 -1.77 12.22 4.95
CA GLY A 201 -1.24 13.28 4.09
C GLY A 201 -1.77 13.19 2.67
N GLU A 202 -1.30 14.08 1.80
CA GLU A 202 -1.60 13.97 0.37
C GLU A 202 -1.15 12.61 -0.17
N ALA A 203 -1.96 12.02 -1.04
CA ALA A 203 -1.82 10.62 -1.47
C ALA A 203 -0.42 10.28 -2.03
N LEU A 204 0.20 11.16 -2.83
CA LEU A 204 1.54 10.90 -3.37
C LEU A 204 2.58 10.80 -2.25
N ARG A 205 2.55 11.74 -1.30
CA ARG A 205 3.46 11.74 -0.15
C ARG A 205 3.21 10.54 0.77
N THR A 206 1.95 10.17 0.95
CA THR A 206 1.58 9.00 1.76
C THR A 206 2.07 7.70 1.09
N ALA A 207 1.99 7.57 -0.23
CA ALA A 207 2.54 6.42 -0.94
C ALA A 207 4.08 6.35 -0.80
N ASP A 208 4.78 7.48 -0.95
CA ASP A 208 6.23 7.59 -0.67
C ASP A 208 6.56 7.18 0.78
N ASN A 209 5.73 7.59 1.73
CA ASN A 209 5.89 7.27 3.15
C ASN A 209 5.66 5.78 3.44
N ILE A 210 4.69 5.11 2.81
CA ILE A 210 4.49 3.66 2.97
C ILE A 210 5.72 2.87 2.53
N GLU A 211 6.35 3.23 1.40
CA GLU A 211 7.59 2.56 0.97
C GLU A 211 8.75 2.81 1.95
N THR A 212 8.86 4.04 2.45
CA THR A 212 9.85 4.39 3.49
C THR A 212 9.59 3.64 4.79
N PHE A 213 8.33 3.57 5.22
CA PHE A 213 7.89 2.83 6.40
C PHE A 213 8.28 1.35 6.32
N LYS A 214 7.98 0.68 5.21
CA LYS A 214 8.36 -0.73 4.98
C LYS A 214 9.88 -0.93 5.07
N LEU A 215 10.67 0.00 4.51
CA LEU A 215 12.13 -0.04 4.58
C LEU A 215 12.63 0.10 6.03
N VAL A 216 12.09 1.06 6.79
CA VAL A 216 12.45 1.29 8.20
C VAL A 216 12.13 0.08 9.05
N VAL A 217 10.90 -0.42 8.97
CA VAL A 217 10.43 -1.58 9.74
C VAL A 217 11.33 -2.79 9.52
N LYS A 218 11.61 -3.16 8.26
CA LYS A 218 12.51 -4.28 7.94
C LYS A 218 13.94 -4.05 8.43
N THR A 219 14.44 -2.82 8.30
CA THR A 219 15.82 -2.47 8.69
C THR A 219 16.01 -2.52 10.20
N ILE A 220 15.07 -1.94 10.96
CA ILE A 220 15.16 -1.89 12.42
C ILE A 220 14.89 -3.28 13.02
N ALA A 221 13.91 -4.04 12.49
CA ALA A 221 13.68 -5.43 12.91
C ALA A 221 14.97 -6.26 12.81
N LYS A 222 15.68 -6.17 11.67
CA LYS A 222 16.96 -6.88 11.48
C LYS A 222 18.01 -6.50 12.52
N ARG A 223 18.05 -5.24 12.98
CA ARG A 223 18.99 -4.79 14.05
C ARG A 223 18.65 -5.38 15.42
N HIS A 224 17.38 -5.76 15.64
CA HIS A 224 16.90 -6.47 16.82
C HIS A 224 16.99 -8.00 16.70
N GLY A 225 17.59 -8.54 15.64
CA GLY A 225 17.64 -9.98 15.38
C GLY A 225 16.29 -10.60 15.01
N LEU A 226 15.36 -9.75 14.52
CA LEU A 226 14.03 -10.15 14.07
C LEU A 226 13.89 -10.05 12.56
N CYS A 227 12.95 -10.81 12.01
CA CYS A 227 12.48 -10.69 10.64
C CYS A 227 11.12 -10.02 10.61
N ALA A 228 11.03 -8.82 10.03
CA ALA A 228 9.76 -8.18 9.74
C ALA A 228 9.21 -8.65 8.39
N THR A 229 7.93 -9.02 8.36
CA THR A 229 7.24 -9.36 7.11
C THR A 229 5.90 -8.64 6.99
N PHE A 230 5.63 -8.17 5.78
CA PHE A 230 4.35 -7.62 5.36
C PHE A 230 3.48 -8.65 4.63
N MET A 231 3.83 -9.93 4.70
CA MET A 231 3.06 -11.02 4.13
C MET A 231 1.63 -11.02 4.69
N PRO A 232 0.58 -11.03 3.83
CA PRO A 232 -0.81 -10.88 4.28
C PRO A 232 -1.27 -11.97 5.23
N LYS A 233 -0.79 -13.20 5.05
CA LYS A 233 -1.14 -14.35 5.90
C LYS A 233 0.07 -15.26 6.11
N PRO A 234 1.01 -14.90 6.98
CA PRO A 234 2.22 -15.70 7.18
C PRO A 234 1.97 -16.98 7.98
N LYS A 235 0.85 -17.06 8.72
CA LYS A 235 0.57 -18.20 9.62
C LYS A 235 -0.89 -18.63 9.53
N TYR A 236 -1.11 -19.94 9.43
CA TYR A 236 -2.45 -20.52 9.50
C TYR A 236 -3.07 -20.36 10.90
N GLY A 237 -4.38 -20.16 10.96
CA GLY A 237 -5.15 -20.16 12.22
C GLY A 237 -5.11 -18.84 13.02
N VAL A 238 -4.41 -17.80 12.53
CA VAL A 238 -4.36 -16.47 13.18
C VAL A 238 -4.83 -15.38 12.21
N CYS A 239 -5.08 -14.16 12.69
CA CYS A 239 -5.37 -13.01 11.82
C CYS A 239 -4.21 -12.73 10.89
N GLY A 240 -4.49 -12.17 9.72
CA GLY A 240 -3.49 -11.70 8.76
C GLY A 240 -3.36 -10.19 8.77
N SER A 241 -2.36 -9.64 8.07
CA SER A 241 -2.07 -8.22 8.01
C SER A 241 -2.87 -7.51 6.93
N GLY A 242 -3.54 -6.43 7.30
CA GLY A 242 -4.18 -5.46 6.42
C GLY A 242 -3.34 -4.22 6.20
N MET A 243 -3.68 -3.48 5.16
CA MET A 243 -3.28 -2.10 4.96
C MET A 243 -4.56 -1.29 4.70
N HIS A 244 -5.25 -0.93 5.77
CA HIS A 244 -6.47 -0.17 5.65
C HIS A 244 -6.16 1.23 5.11
N MET A 245 -6.94 1.69 4.14
CA MET A 245 -6.76 3.01 3.54
C MET A 245 -7.90 3.94 3.93
N ASN A 246 -7.62 4.88 4.82
CA ASN A 246 -8.53 5.95 5.21
C ASN A 246 -8.42 7.10 4.21
N MET A 247 -9.43 7.29 3.38
CA MET A 247 -9.42 8.22 2.24
C MET A 247 -10.39 9.36 2.45
N SER A 248 -9.99 10.56 2.05
CA SER A 248 -10.89 11.73 1.94
C SER A 248 -10.48 12.61 0.76
N LEU A 249 -11.45 13.38 0.24
CA LEU A 249 -11.19 14.42 -0.75
C LEU A 249 -11.34 15.79 -0.12
N GLN A 250 -10.47 16.69 -0.53
CA GLN A 250 -10.54 18.11 -0.15
C GLN A 250 -10.78 18.99 -1.38
N LYS A 251 -11.49 20.08 -1.17
CA LYS A 251 -11.64 21.17 -2.14
C LYS A 251 -11.47 22.50 -1.39
N ASP A 252 -10.60 23.36 -1.90
CA ASP A 252 -10.29 24.67 -1.27
C ASP A 252 -9.91 24.53 0.22
N GLY A 253 -9.15 23.48 0.57
CA GLY A 253 -8.69 23.20 1.93
C GLY A 253 -9.77 22.64 2.87
N LYS A 254 -10.98 22.34 2.38
CA LYS A 254 -12.09 21.77 3.17
C LYS A 254 -12.33 20.32 2.77
N ASN A 255 -12.59 19.49 3.76
CA ASN A 255 -13.01 18.10 3.54
C ASN A 255 -14.43 18.09 2.95
N ILE A 256 -14.56 17.59 1.70
CA ILE A 256 -15.84 17.58 0.99
C ILE A 256 -16.70 16.36 1.31
N PHE A 257 -16.18 15.41 2.10
CA PHE A 257 -16.97 14.23 2.51
C PHE A 257 -17.91 14.51 3.68
N ALA A 258 -17.78 15.67 4.35
CA ALA A 258 -18.59 16.05 5.49
C ALA A 258 -19.83 16.84 5.06
N ASP A 259 -21.00 16.46 5.61
CA ASP A 259 -22.23 17.25 5.59
C ASP A 259 -22.94 17.10 6.95
N GLU A 260 -23.04 18.20 7.70
CA GLU A 260 -23.67 18.22 9.03
C GLU A 260 -25.18 17.98 8.98
N ASN A 261 -25.82 18.17 7.83
CA ASN A 261 -27.26 17.97 7.65
C ASN A 261 -27.63 16.51 7.33
N ASP A 262 -26.64 15.67 6.95
CA ASP A 262 -26.89 14.25 6.69
C ASP A 262 -26.91 13.43 7.99
N LYS A 263 -27.73 12.39 8.03
CA LYS A 263 -27.89 11.51 9.21
C LYS A 263 -26.60 10.81 9.64
N LEU A 264 -25.71 10.52 8.69
CA LEU A 264 -24.40 9.91 8.93
C LEU A 264 -23.27 10.94 8.87
N GLY A 265 -23.59 12.22 8.62
CA GLY A 265 -22.61 13.29 8.48
C GLY A 265 -21.78 13.20 7.18
N LEU A 266 -22.31 12.57 6.14
CA LEU A 266 -21.67 12.35 4.85
C LEU A 266 -22.29 13.21 3.76
N SER A 267 -21.45 13.83 2.94
CA SER A 267 -21.89 14.53 1.75
C SER A 267 -22.35 13.58 0.64
N GLN A 268 -23.02 14.13 -0.37
CA GLN A 268 -23.39 13.37 -1.55
C GLN A 268 -22.15 12.88 -2.33
N GLU A 269 -21.08 13.66 -2.37
CA GLU A 269 -19.80 13.28 -2.95
C GLU A 269 -19.18 12.07 -2.24
N ALA A 270 -19.29 11.99 -0.91
CA ALA A 270 -18.83 10.82 -0.16
C ALA A 270 -19.62 9.56 -0.55
N TYR A 271 -20.94 9.66 -0.67
CA TYR A 271 -21.77 8.54 -1.12
C TYR A 271 -21.43 8.10 -2.54
N TRP A 272 -21.24 9.03 -3.47
CA TRP A 272 -20.83 8.69 -4.84
C TRP A 272 -19.45 8.06 -4.89
N PHE A 273 -18.50 8.56 -4.08
CA PHE A 273 -17.16 7.99 -3.96
C PHE A 273 -17.19 6.54 -3.46
N ILE A 274 -17.98 6.26 -2.43
CA ILE A 274 -18.21 4.90 -1.90
C ILE A 274 -18.79 4.01 -3.01
N ALA A 275 -19.81 4.49 -3.71
CA ALA A 275 -20.46 3.74 -4.79
C ALA A 275 -19.49 3.39 -5.92
N GLY A 276 -18.63 4.34 -6.31
CA GLY A 276 -17.59 4.12 -7.32
C GLY A 276 -16.56 3.05 -6.90
N ILE A 277 -16.08 3.09 -5.66
CA ILE A 277 -15.19 2.03 -5.15
C ILE A 277 -15.90 0.67 -5.15
N MET A 278 -17.16 0.60 -4.71
CA MET A 278 -17.92 -0.66 -4.69
C MET A 278 -18.14 -1.23 -6.08
N GLU A 279 -18.43 -0.38 -7.07
CA GLU A 279 -18.63 -0.76 -8.47
C GLU A 279 -17.40 -1.45 -9.05
N HIS A 280 -16.21 -0.85 -8.84
CA HIS A 280 -14.95 -1.30 -9.44
C HIS A 280 -14.16 -2.29 -8.57
N MET A 281 -14.64 -2.65 -7.38
CA MET A 281 -13.82 -3.36 -6.40
C MET A 281 -13.30 -4.71 -6.88
N LYS A 282 -14.12 -5.49 -7.59
CA LYS A 282 -13.69 -6.82 -8.06
C LYS A 282 -12.48 -6.74 -8.99
N GLU A 283 -12.50 -5.79 -9.90
CA GLU A 283 -11.44 -5.58 -10.89
C GLU A 283 -10.20 -4.91 -10.30
N MET A 284 -10.35 -4.15 -9.21
CA MET A 284 -9.23 -3.55 -8.46
C MET A 284 -8.55 -4.54 -7.51
N THR A 285 -9.18 -5.69 -7.20
CA THR A 285 -8.69 -6.60 -6.16
C THR A 285 -7.30 -7.15 -6.48
N ALA A 286 -6.95 -7.39 -7.75
CA ALA A 286 -5.60 -7.83 -8.13
C ALA A 286 -4.51 -6.81 -7.79
N ILE A 287 -4.83 -5.50 -7.71
CA ILE A 287 -3.90 -4.44 -7.30
C ILE A 287 -3.87 -4.28 -5.78
N THR A 288 -5.02 -4.33 -5.12
CA THR A 288 -5.12 -4.13 -3.66
C THR A 288 -4.72 -5.36 -2.86
N ASN A 289 -4.77 -6.55 -3.48
CA ASN A 289 -4.48 -7.86 -2.90
C ASN A 289 -3.69 -8.71 -3.90
N PRO A 290 -2.39 -8.40 -4.10
CA PRO A 290 -1.65 -8.78 -5.31
C PRO A 290 -1.03 -10.18 -5.29
N LEU A 291 -1.07 -10.90 -4.18
CA LEU A 291 -0.39 -12.18 -4.05
C LEU A 291 -1.38 -13.35 -3.91
N VAL A 292 -0.94 -14.55 -4.28
CA VAL A 292 -1.67 -15.78 -3.91
C VAL A 292 -1.95 -15.80 -2.39
N ASN A 293 -1.00 -15.33 -1.60
CA ASN A 293 -1.13 -15.27 -0.14
C ASN A 293 -2.18 -14.26 0.34
N SER A 294 -2.46 -13.21 -0.42
CA SER A 294 -3.52 -12.22 -0.10
C SER A 294 -4.87 -12.90 0.14
N TYR A 295 -5.19 -13.91 -0.65
CA TYR A 295 -6.45 -14.66 -0.58
C TYR A 295 -6.49 -15.70 0.55
N LYS A 296 -5.35 -15.95 1.21
CA LYS A 296 -5.31 -16.69 2.48
C LYS A 296 -5.73 -15.82 3.67
N ARG A 297 -5.62 -14.48 3.53
CA ARG A 297 -6.17 -13.49 4.46
C ARG A 297 -7.66 -13.25 4.21
N LEU A 298 -8.08 -13.10 2.97
CA LEU A 298 -9.47 -12.80 2.56
C LEU A 298 -10.37 -14.05 2.67
N VAL A 299 -10.50 -14.58 3.89
CA VAL A 299 -11.32 -15.76 4.20
C VAL A 299 -12.27 -15.47 5.36
N PRO A 300 -13.45 -16.13 5.43
CA PRO A 300 -14.38 -15.97 6.55
C PRO A 300 -13.77 -16.38 7.89
N GLY A 301 -14.19 -15.71 8.97
CA GLY A 301 -13.79 -16.07 10.34
C GLY A 301 -12.54 -15.39 10.87
N TYR A 302 -11.91 -14.54 10.08
CA TYR A 302 -10.85 -13.64 10.47
C TYR A 302 -11.25 -12.20 10.11
N GLU A 303 -10.64 -11.20 10.70
CA GLU A 303 -11.08 -9.79 10.62
C GLU A 303 -10.98 -9.13 9.23
N ALA A 304 -10.66 -9.87 8.18
CA ALA A 304 -10.59 -9.37 6.82
C ALA A 304 -11.97 -9.35 6.14
N PRO A 305 -12.35 -8.26 5.43
CA PRO A 305 -13.60 -8.17 4.71
C PRO A 305 -13.55 -8.97 3.40
N ILE A 306 -14.59 -9.74 3.12
CA ILE A 306 -14.72 -10.51 1.88
C ILE A 306 -15.97 -10.14 1.06
N TYR A 307 -16.82 -9.28 1.60
CA TYR A 307 -18.06 -8.87 0.97
C TYR A 307 -18.04 -7.39 0.57
N ILE A 308 -18.44 -7.10 -0.66
CA ILE A 308 -18.54 -5.73 -1.18
C ILE A 308 -19.80 -5.09 -0.60
N ALA A 309 -19.60 -4.39 0.52
CA ALA A 309 -20.63 -3.67 1.25
C ALA A 309 -19.98 -2.53 2.04
N TRP A 310 -20.79 -1.59 2.54
CA TRP A 310 -20.32 -0.52 3.41
C TRP A 310 -21.18 -0.39 4.66
N SER A 311 -20.63 0.18 5.74
CA SER A 311 -21.34 0.51 6.96
C SER A 311 -20.66 1.61 7.76
N ALA A 312 -21.47 2.37 8.49
CA ALA A 312 -21.01 3.31 9.52
C ALA A 312 -21.02 2.70 10.94
N LYS A 313 -21.46 1.45 11.12
CA LYS A 313 -21.72 0.86 12.44
C LYS A 313 -20.97 -0.44 12.72
N ASN A 314 -20.45 -1.12 11.71
CA ASN A 314 -19.81 -2.40 11.89
C ASN A 314 -18.48 -2.50 11.14
N ARG A 315 -17.58 -3.44 11.51
CA ARG A 315 -16.25 -3.64 10.95
C ARG A 315 -16.19 -4.78 9.92
N SER A 316 -17.29 -5.51 9.68
CA SER A 316 -17.30 -6.64 8.74
C SER A 316 -17.37 -6.26 7.26
N PRO A 317 -17.92 -5.08 6.84
CA PRO A 317 -17.94 -4.68 5.44
C PRO A 317 -16.55 -4.27 4.92
N LEU A 318 -16.47 -4.27 3.59
CA LEU A 318 -15.32 -3.79 2.82
C LEU A 318 -14.99 -2.32 3.12
N ILE A 319 -16.03 -1.48 3.19
CA ILE A 319 -15.91 -0.05 3.44
C ILE A 319 -16.55 0.27 4.79
N ARG A 320 -15.77 0.88 5.65
CA ARG A 320 -16.22 1.40 6.95
C ARG A 320 -16.18 2.91 6.95
N ILE A 321 -17.15 3.53 7.60
CA ILE A 321 -17.14 4.96 7.87
C ILE A 321 -16.79 5.15 9.35
N PRO A 322 -15.55 5.58 9.68
CA PRO A 322 -15.16 5.88 11.06
C PRO A 322 -16.05 6.91 11.72
N SER A 323 -16.04 7.01 13.04
CA SER A 323 -16.95 7.88 13.80
C SER A 323 -16.62 9.39 13.71
N ALA A 324 -15.39 9.75 13.36
CA ALA A 324 -14.98 11.15 13.20
C ALA A 324 -15.78 11.84 12.09
N ARG A 325 -16.13 13.11 12.32
CA ARG A 325 -16.89 13.94 11.37
C ARG A 325 -16.20 15.29 11.18
N GLY A 326 -16.75 16.13 10.29
CA GLY A 326 -16.15 17.40 9.90
C GLY A 326 -14.83 17.19 9.17
N ALA A 327 -13.77 17.81 9.63
CA ALA A 327 -12.43 17.64 9.02
C ALA A 327 -11.93 16.19 9.04
N GLY A 328 -12.38 15.37 9.98
CA GLY A 328 -12.01 13.95 10.12
C GLY A 328 -12.92 12.97 9.37
N THR A 329 -13.92 13.43 8.62
CA THR A 329 -14.81 12.55 7.83
C THR A 329 -14.02 11.85 6.75
N ARG A 330 -14.09 10.50 6.71
CA ARG A 330 -13.31 9.68 5.78
C ARG A 330 -13.99 8.36 5.47
N VAL A 331 -13.53 7.72 4.42
CA VAL A 331 -13.93 6.39 3.97
C VAL A 331 -12.75 5.45 4.17
N GLU A 332 -12.93 4.41 4.95
CA GLU A 332 -11.91 3.39 5.22
C GLU A 332 -12.15 2.17 4.32
N LEU A 333 -11.23 1.90 3.40
CA LEU A 333 -11.20 0.67 2.61
C LEU A 333 -10.35 -0.37 3.34
N ARG A 334 -10.94 -1.52 3.71
CA ARG A 334 -10.34 -2.49 4.63
C ARG A 334 -9.74 -3.74 3.99
N CYS A 335 -10.01 -3.98 2.70
CA CYS A 335 -9.48 -5.18 2.04
C CYS A 335 -8.02 -5.11 1.66
N PRO A 336 -7.41 -3.96 1.29
CA PRO A 336 -6.02 -3.94 0.86
C PRO A 336 -5.10 -4.58 1.89
N ASP A 337 -4.03 -5.20 1.42
CA ASP A 337 -2.99 -5.74 2.29
C ASP A 337 -1.64 -5.03 2.04
N PRO A 338 -0.67 -5.17 2.96
CA PRO A 338 0.57 -4.39 2.91
C PRO A 338 1.48 -4.71 1.72
N THR A 339 1.20 -5.77 0.96
CA THR A 339 1.97 -6.12 -0.24
C THR A 339 1.51 -5.37 -1.49
N ALA A 340 0.35 -4.69 -1.40
CA ALA A 340 -0.10 -3.82 -2.48
C ALA A 340 0.93 -2.73 -2.78
N ASN A 341 1.14 -2.47 -4.06
CA ASN A 341 1.88 -1.30 -4.50
C ASN A 341 1.10 -0.04 -4.09
N PRO A 342 1.59 0.81 -3.17
CA PRO A 342 0.80 1.91 -2.63
C PRO A 342 0.41 2.94 -3.68
N TYR A 343 1.25 3.18 -4.68
CA TYR A 343 0.95 4.12 -5.76
C TYR A 343 -0.21 3.61 -6.62
N LEU A 344 -0.15 2.33 -7.03
CA LEU A 344 -1.22 1.74 -7.86
C LEU A 344 -2.51 1.60 -7.06
N ALA A 345 -2.45 1.14 -5.81
CA ALA A 345 -3.62 0.99 -4.95
C ALA A 345 -4.35 2.33 -4.75
N MET A 346 -3.62 3.41 -4.44
CA MET A 346 -4.21 4.73 -4.29
C MET A 346 -4.75 5.28 -5.62
N ALA A 347 -4.04 5.05 -6.73
CA ALA A 347 -4.48 5.51 -8.05
C ALA A 347 -5.81 4.88 -8.47
N VAL A 348 -5.95 3.55 -8.34
CA VAL A 348 -7.20 2.87 -8.73
C VAL A 348 -8.35 3.21 -7.80
N CYS A 349 -8.11 3.36 -6.49
CA CYS A 349 -9.14 3.80 -5.53
C CYS A 349 -9.61 5.22 -5.82
N LEU A 350 -8.68 6.15 -6.10
CA LEU A 350 -9.02 7.52 -6.46
C LEU A 350 -9.87 7.55 -7.73
N ARG A 351 -9.41 6.89 -8.80
CA ARG A 351 -10.16 6.88 -10.07
C ARG A 351 -11.53 6.23 -9.95
N ALA A 352 -11.65 5.14 -9.18
CA ALA A 352 -12.94 4.52 -8.90
C ALA A 352 -13.89 5.47 -8.16
N GLY A 353 -13.40 6.16 -7.14
CA GLY A 353 -14.18 7.16 -6.42
C GLY A 353 -14.58 8.36 -7.31
N LEU A 354 -13.66 8.85 -8.16
CA LEU A 354 -13.94 9.94 -9.11
C LEU A 354 -14.96 9.50 -10.18
N ASP A 355 -14.90 8.25 -10.67
CA ASP A 355 -15.91 7.71 -11.57
C ASP A 355 -17.31 7.70 -10.93
N GLY A 356 -17.37 7.29 -9.65
CA GLY A 356 -18.61 7.35 -8.87
C GLY A 356 -19.15 8.79 -8.77
N ILE A 357 -18.30 9.78 -8.51
CA ILE A 357 -18.68 11.19 -8.45
C ILE A 357 -19.15 11.70 -9.84
N LYS A 358 -18.39 11.44 -10.90
CA LYS A 358 -18.72 11.88 -12.27
C LYS A 358 -20.05 11.33 -12.75
N ARG A 359 -20.30 10.05 -12.48
CA ARG A 359 -21.50 9.34 -12.88
C ARG A 359 -22.64 9.50 -11.89
N GLN A 360 -22.42 10.11 -10.72
CA GLN A 360 -23.39 10.23 -9.64
C GLN A 360 -24.02 8.88 -9.26
N LEU A 361 -23.15 7.87 -9.08
CA LEU A 361 -23.59 6.49 -8.84
C LEU A 361 -24.38 6.39 -7.53
N PRO A 362 -25.57 5.76 -7.54
CA PRO A 362 -26.33 5.55 -6.32
C PRO A 362 -25.61 4.57 -5.41
N VAL A 363 -25.34 4.98 -4.17
CA VAL A 363 -24.77 4.06 -3.16
C VAL A 363 -25.82 3.03 -2.73
N PRO A 364 -25.47 1.73 -2.66
CA PRO A 364 -26.36 0.72 -2.09
C PRO A 364 -26.65 1.00 -0.60
N PRO A 365 -27.74 0.48 -0.03
CA PRO A 365 -28.02 0.61 1.39
C PRO A 365 -26.89 0.10 2.26
N SER A 366 -26.59 0.79 3.38
CA SER A 366 -25.58 0.33 4.34
C SER A 366 -25.97 -1.01 4.98
N VAL A 367 -24.97 -1.84 5.28
CA VAL A 367 -25.17 -3.14 5.93
C VAL A 367 -24.68 -3.07 7.36
N ASP A 368 -25.59 -2.73 8.27
CA ASP A 368 -25.29 -2.49 9.69
C ASP A 368 -25.33 -3.77 10.54
N THR A 369 -25.66 -4.91 9.94
CA THR A 369 -25.66 -6.24 10.57
C THR A 369 -24.41 -7.03 10.19
N ASN A 370 -24.01 -7.99 11.01
CA ASN A 370 -22.89 -8.87 10.67
C ASN A 370 -23.21 -9.67 9.40
N ILE A 371 -22.51 -9.38 8.31
CA ILE A 371 -22.73 -9.97 6.98
C ILE A 371 -22.49 -11.49 6.99
N PHE A 372 -21.62 -12.00 7.85
CA PHE A 372 -21.33 -13.42 7.94
C PHE A 372 -22.54 -14.24 8.45
N ASN A 373 -23.47 -13.60 9.16
CA ASN A 373 -24.70 -14.23 9.65
C ASN A 373 -25.85 -14.25 8.63
N LEU A 374 -25.69 -13.54 7.49
CA LEU A 374 -26.72 -13.51 6.43
C LEU A 374 -26.66 -14.79 5.59
N THR A 375 -27.83 -15.31 5.24
CA THR A 375 -27.95 -16.44 4.30
C THR A 375 -27.54 -16.03 2.87
N ALA A 376 -27.34 -17.01 1.99
CA ALA A 376 -27.03 -16.75 0.60
C ALA A 376 -28.16 -15.99 -0.11
N GLU A 377 -29.42 -16.33 0.21
CA GLU A 377 -30.63 -15.69 -0.31
C GLU A 377 -30.72 -14.22 0.15
N GLU A 378 -30.42 -13.95 1.43
CA GLU A 378 -30.40 -12.57 1.96
C GLU A 378 -29.31 -11.72 1.34
N LYS A 379 -28.11 -12.28 1.14
CA LYS A 379 -27.01 -11.58 0.44
C LYS A 379 -27.41 -11.27 -1.00
N LYS A 380 -27.99 -12.23 -1.71
CA LYS A 380 -28.47 -12.03 -3.08
C LYS A 380 -29.57 -10.98 -3.16
N ALA A 381 -30.54 -10.99 -2.24
CA ALA A 381 -31.63 -10.02 -2.19
C ALA A 381 -31.14 -8.59 -1.90
N ARG A 382 -30.01 -8.45 -1.21
CA ARG A 382 -29.37 -7.16 -0.90
C ARG A 382 -28.26 -6.78 -1.88
N HIS A 383 -28.07 -7.53 -2.95
CA HIS A 383 -26.99 -7.34 -3.94
C HIS A 383 -25.58 -7.29 -3.32
N ILE A 384 -25.35 -8.06 -2.25
CA ILE A 384 -24.04 -8.16 -1.60
C ILE A 384 -23.21 -9.21 -2.36
N HIS A 385 -22.22 -8.74 -3.09
CA HIS A 385 -21.26 -9.57 -3.82
C HIS A 385 -20.03 -9.88 -2.96
N SER A 386 -19.33 -10.98 -3.29
CA SER A 386 -18.02 -11.29 -2.70
C SER A 386 -16.90 -10.71 -3.54
N LEU A 387 -15.77 -10.43 -2.88
CA LEU A 387 -14.49 -10.26 -3.57
C LEU A 387 -14.10 -11.55 -4.31
N PRO A 388 -13.19 -11.47 -5.30
CA PRO A 388 -12.57 -12.65 -5.89
C PRO A 388 -11.99 -13.57 -4.81
N ALA A 389 -12.16 -14.88 -4.97
CA ALA A 389 -11.74 -15.87 -3.98
C ALA A 389 -10.25 -16.26 -4.08
N ASN A 390 -9.59 -15.91 -5.16
CA ASN A 390 -8.19 -16.25 -5.43
C ASN A 390 -7.57 -15.26 -6.44
N LEU A 391 -6.24 -15.30 -6.56
CA LEU A 391 -5.49 -14.41 -7.45
C LEU A 391 -5.93 -14.53 -8.92
N ARG A 392 -6.24 -15.75 -9.39
CA ARG A 392 -6.70 -15.95 -10.76
C ARG A 392 -7.99 -15.22 -11.05
N GLU A 393 -9.01 -15.35 -10.18
CA GLU A 393 -10.29 -14.67 -10.34
C GLU A 393 -10.12 -13.15 -10.35
N ALA A 394 -9.29 -12.62 -9.45
CA ALA A 394 -8.99 -11.18 -9.39
C ALA A 394 -8.26 -10.70 -10.65
N THR A 395 -7.27 -11.47 -11.12
CA THR A 395 -6.51 -11.13 -12.33
C THR A 395 -7.40 -11.19 -13.57
N LEU A 396 -8.30 -12.16 -13.67
CA LEU A 396 -9.27 -12.23 -14.77
C LEU A 396 -10.24 -11.04 -14.74
N ALA A 397 -10.79 -10.70 -13.56
CA ALA A 397 -11.64 -9.53 -13.41
C ALA A 397 -10.92 -8.23 -13.84
N MET A 398 -9.64 -8.08 -13.47
CA MET A 398 -8.84 -6.96 -13.92
C MET A 398 -8.63 -6.99 -15.44
N SER A 399 -8.27 -8.15 -16.02
CA SER A 399 -7.92 -8.29 -17.44
C SER A 399 -9.09 -8.03 -18.41
N GLU A 400 -10.32 -8.14 -17.91
CA GLU A 400 -11.55 -7.88 -18.67
C GLU A 400 -12.06 -6.43 -18.50
N SER A 401 -11.36 -5.59 -17.72
CA SER A 401 -11.82 -4.26 -17.35
C SER A 401 -11.14 -3.15 -18.17
N ASP A 402 -11.93 -2.44 -18.97
CA ASP A 402 -11.49 -1.21 -19.64
C ASP A 402 -11.16 -0.11 -18.63
N PHE A 403 -11.90 -0.03 -17.51
CA PHE A 403 -11.62 0.91 -16.43
C PHE A 403 -10.19 0.69 -15.87
N MET A 404 -9.83 -0.56 -15.56
CA MET A 404 -8.49 -0.85 -15.04
C MET A 404 -7.40 -0.55 -16.05
N LYS A 405 -7.61 -0.88 -17.34
CA LYS A 405 -6.68 -0.55 -18.41
C LYS A 405 -6.44 0.96 -18.52
N GLU A 406 -7.48 1.76 -18.41
CA GLU A 406 -7.37 3.21 -18.40
C GLU A 406 -6.70 3.72 -17.12
N ALA A 407 -7.06 3.15 -15.95
CA ALA A 407 -6.57 3.59 -14.66
C ALA A 407 -5.05 3.40 -14.52
N VAL A 408 -4.53 2.23 -14.83
CA VAL A 408 -3.08 1.94 -14.67
C VAL A 408 -2.27 2.17 -15.94
N GLY A 409 -2.91 2.30 -17.11
CA GLY A 409 -2.27 2.41 -18.42
C GLY A 409 -1.93 1.04 -19.03
N SER A 410 -1.90 0.99 -20.38
CA SER A 410 -1.75 -0.27 -21.12
C SER A 410 -0.48 -1.03 -20.75
N HIS A 411 0.65 -0.34 -20.53
CA HIS A 411 1.91 -1.00 -20.18
C HIS A 411 1.80 -1.80 -18.87
N ILE A 412 1.39 -1.13 -17.78
CA ILE A 412 1.24 -1.82 -16.47
C ILE A 412 0.15 -2.86 -16.55
N PHE A 413 -0.99 -2.55 -17.18
CA PHE A 413 -2.11 -3.47 -17.32
C PHE A 413 -1.67 -4.81 -17.94
N GLU A 414 -0.98 -4.79 -19.06
CA GLU A 414 -0.55 -5.99 -19.78
C GLU A 414 0.53 -6.77 -19.02
N ARG A 415 1.56 -6.06 -18.50
CA ARG A 415 2.65 -6.69 -17.78
C ARG A 415 2.20 -7.28 -16.46
N TYR A 416 1.40 -6.53 -15.72
CA TYR A 416 0.92 -6.93 -14.40
C TYR A 416 -0.03 -8.13 -14.48
N THR A 417 -1.03 -8.11 -15.37
CA THR A 417 -1.97 -9.21 -15.53
C THR A 417 -1.28 -10.49 -16.00
N SER A 418 -0.30 -10.39 -16.91
CA SER A 418 0.52 -11.54 -17.32
C SER A 418 1.29 -12.12 -16.15
N ALA A 419 2.05 -11.31 -15.42
CA ALA A 419 2.88 -11.76 -14.30
C ALA A 419 2.02 -12.38 -13.17
N LYS A 420 0.85 -11.80 -12.86
CA LYS A 420 -0.03 -12.34 -11.83
C LYS A 420 -0.70 -13.65 -12.24
N MET A 421 -0.95 -13.86 -13.53
CA MET A 421 -1.41 -15.16 -14.04
C MET A 421 -0.30 -16.20 -14.00
N ASP A 422 0.95 -15.80 -14.28
CA ASP A 422 2.11 -16.70 -14.19
C ASP A 422 2.38 -17.10 -12.74
N GLU A 423 2.30 -16.18 -11.77
CA GLU A 423 2.38 -16.46 -10.32
C GLU A 423 1.32 -17.50 -9.90
N TRP A 424 0.08 -17.32 -10.35
CA TRP A 424 -1.00 -18.26 -10.08
C TRP A 424 -0.73 -19.63 -10.68
N ASN A 425 -0.28 -19.70 -11.94
CA ASN A 425 0.04 -20.94 -12.63
C ASN A 425 1.20 -21.68 -12.00
N GLU A 426 2.21 -20.97 -11.51
CA GLU A 426 3.32 -21.55 -10.74
C GLU A 426 2.83 -22.13 -9.42
N TYR A 427 2.06 -21.35 -8.66
CA TYR A 427 1.50 -21.77 -7.37
C TYR A 427 0.66 -23.06 -7.50
N THR A 428 -0.18 -23.17 -8.51
CA THR A 428 -1.07 -24.33 -8.69
C THR A 428 -0.35 -25.64 -9.05
N ARG A 429 0.93 -25.55 -9.40
CA ARG A 429 1.79 -26.74 -9.66
C ARG A 429 2.50 -27.22 -8.40
N GLN A 430 2.45 -26.43 -7.31
CA GLN A 430 3.11 -26.82 -6.06
C GLN A 430 2.28 -27.92 -5.36
N VAL A 431 2.98 -28.91 -4.85
CA VAL A 431 2.40 -29.94 -3.96
C VAL A 431 2.69 -29.53 -2.53
N THR A 432 1.64 -29.22 -1.79
CA THR A 432 1.76 -28.66 -0.44
C THR A 432 1.88 -29.75 0.63
N ASP A 433 2.50 -29.41 1.78
CA ASP A 433 2.55 -30.31 2.93
C ASP A 433 1.16 -30.72 3.42
N TRP A 434 0.16 -29.84 3.24
CA TRP A 434 -1.22 -30.14 3.57
C TRP A 434 -1.78 -31.26 2.68
N GLU A 435 -1.51 -31.24 1.37
CA GLU A 435 -1.93 -32.28 0.43
C GLU A 435 -1.24 -33.61 0.76
N ILE A 436 0.07 -33.59 0.98
CA ILE A 436 0.84 -34.77 1.39
C ILE A 436 0.25 -35.38 2.67
N SER A 437 0.03 -34.53 3.70
CA SER A 437 -0.48 -34.99 4.99
C SER A 437 -1.89 -35.55 4.92
N ASN A 438 -2.72 -35.05 4.02
CA ASN A 438 -4.13 -35.46 3.91
C ASN A 438 -4.41 -36.56 2.90
N TYR A 439 -3.59 -36.69 1.86
CA TYR A 439 -3.89 -37.56 0.73
C TYR A 439 -2.95 -38.76 0.60
N LEU A 440 -1.65 -38.62 0.97
CA LEU A 440 -0.63 -39.64 0.67
C LEU A 440 -1.02 -41.07 1.13
N TYR A 441 -1.71 -41.19 2.27
CA TYR A 441 -2.14 -42.47 2.81
C TYR A 441 -3.60 -42.84 2.56
N LYS A 442 -4.38 -41.93 1.94
CA LYS A 442 -5.81 -42.15 1.78
C LYS A 442 -6.22 -42.54 0.35
N VAL A 443 -5.34 -42.33 -0.62
CA VAL A 443 -5.61 -42.58 -2.03
C VAL A 443 -4.52 -43.42 -2.68
#